data_e945da8d5a33f6b61e69d446fb37b344
#
_entry.id   e945da8d5a33f6b61e69d446fb37b344
#
_cell.length_a   1.000
_cell.length_b   1.000
_cell.length_c   1.000
_cell.angle_alpha   90.00
_cell.angle_beta   90.00
_cell.angle_gamma   90.00
#
_symmetry.space_group_name_H-M   'P 1'
#
loop_
_entity.id
_entity.type
_entity.pdbx_description
1 polymer ?
#
loop_
_entity_poly.entity_id
_entity_poly.type
_entity_poly.pdbx_seq_one_letter_code
_entity_poly.pdbx_strand_id
1 'polypeptide(L)'
;MEYNAEVTGDKYKYIAKAMGVENVENMSVEEYRKAAIDAVKKLSSDIGIPSNLKDIVKVEDIDFLAQSAYDDACRPGNPKETSVEDIANLYKSLL
;
A
#
# COMPACT_ATOMS: atom_id res chain seq x y z
N MET A 1 0.96 0.72 0.17
CA MET A 1 2.16 1.21 0.88
C MET A 1 3.10 0.07 1.27
N GLU A 2 2.62 -0.98 1.91
CA GLU A 2 3.47 -2.12 2.35
C GLU A 2 4.30 -2.71 1.20
N TYR A 3 3.68 -2.99 0.07
CA TYR A 3 4.34 -3.54 -1.13
C TYR A 3 5.53 -2.70 -1.61
N ASN A 4 5.42 -1.38 -1.56
CA ASN A 4 6.43 -0.45 -2.06
C ASN A 4 7.51 -0.07 -1.02
N ALA A 5 7.33 -0.42 0.26
CA ALA A 5 8.12 0.14 1.36
C ALA A 5 9.64 -0.04 1.18
N GLU A 6 10.07 -1.19 0.70
CA GLU A 6 11.51 -1.52 0.57
C GLU A 6 12.27 -0.72 -0.51
N VAL A 7 11.56 -0.13 -1.47
CA VAL A 7 12.16 0.59 -2.61
C VAL A 7 11.98 2.11 -2.53
N THR A 8 11.49 2.64 -1.41
CA THR A 8 11.13 4.05 -1.26
C THR A 8 12.19 4.90 -0.57
N GLY A 9 13.37 4.33 -0.26
CA GLY A 9 14.42 5.06 0.46
C GLY A 9 13.89 5.61 1.78
N ASP A 10 14.05 6.92 1.98
CA ASP A 10 13.59 7.63 3.19
C ASP A 10 12.24 8.34 3.04
N LYS A 11 11.54 8.15 1.91
CA LYS A 11 10.28 8.88 1.62
C LYS A 11 9.20 8.66 2.67
N TYR A 12 9.12 7.47 3.26
CA TYR A 12 8.12 7.17 4.29
C TYR A 12 8.37 7.92 5.61
N LYS A 13 9.60 8.37 5.85
CA LYS A 13 9.92 9.27 6.95
C LYS A 13 9.12 10.58 6.84
N TYR A 14 9.10 11.16 5.66
CA TYR A 14 8.34 12.41 5.39
C TYR A 14 6.83 12.18 5.43
N ILE A 15 6.36 11.02 4.97
CA ILE A 15 4.95 10.66 5.08
C ILE A 15 4.55 10.51 6.55
N ALA A 16 5.33 9.82 7.36
CA ALA A 16 5.08 9.68 8.79
C ALA A 16 5.01 11.05 9.48
N LYS A 17 5.95 11.97 9.17
CA LYS A 17 5.93 13.35 9.65
C LYS A 17 4.65 14.09 9.26
N ALA A 18 4.26 14.02 8.00
CA ALA A 18 3.06 14.67 7.49
C ALA A 18 1.78 14.12 8.15
N MET A 19 1.79 12.85 8.53
CA MET A 19 0.70 12.18 9.26
C MET A 19 0.68 12.46 10.76
N GLY A 20 1.61 13.29 11.27
CA GLY A 20 1.66 13.68 12.68
C GLY A 20 2.36 12.69 13.62
N VAL A 21 3.14 11.75 13.08
CA VAL A 21 3.95 10.84 13.89
C VAL A 21 5.08 11.61 14.57
N GLU A 22 5.21 11.49 15.88
CA GLU A 22 6.26 12.14 16.68
C GLU A 22 7.57 11.34 16.67
N ASN A 23 8.69 12.01 16.92
CA ASN A 23 10.04 11.41 17.04
C ASN A 23 10.55 10.66 15.80
N VAL A 24 10.04 10.99 14.62
CA VAL A 24 10.40 10.31 13.35
C VAL A 24 11.91 10.41 13.09
N GLU A 25 12.54 11.52 13.47
CA GLU A 25 13.98 11.74 13.28
C GLU A 25 14.87 10.74 14.06
N ASN A 26 14.35 10.15 15.12
CA ASN A 26 15.04 9.16 15.94
C ASN A 26 14.69 7.71 15.57
N MET A 27 13.87 7.51 14.56
CA MET A 27 13.44 6.19 14.12
C MET A 27 14.41 5.58 13.11
N SER A 28 14.57 4.26 13.16
CA SER A 28 15.19 3.49 12.07
C SER A 28 14.32 3.51 10.80
N VAL A 29 14.89 3.10 9.69
CA VAL A 29 14.17 2.97 8.41
C VAL A 29 12.93 2.07 8.56
N GLU A 30 13.06 0.95 9.23
CA GLU A 30 11.95 0.03 9.48
C GLU A 30 10.87 0.65 10.36
N GLU A 31 11.28 1.35 11.42
CA GLU A 31 10.36 2.01 12.35
C GLU A 31 9.53 3.10 11.67
N TYR A 32 10.14 4.02 10.92
CA TYR A 32 9.36 5.08 10.28
C TYR A 32 8.52 4.59 9.10
N ARG A 33 8.95 3.54 8.39
CA ARG A 33 8.13 2.89 7.37
C ARG A 33 6.87 2.28 7.96
N LYS A 34 7.03 1.54 9.05
CA LYS A 34 5.90 0.97 9.79
C LYS A 34 5.00 2.07 10.35
N ALA A 35 5.55 3.09 10.96
CA ALA A 35 4.79 4.20 11.52
C ALA A 35 3.95 4.94 10.45
N ALA A 36 4.50 5.18 9.27
CA ALA A 36 3.76 5.78 8.16
C ALA A 36 2.59 4.90 7.70
N ILE A 37 2.82 3.59 7.55
CA ILE A 37 1.78 2.63 7.15
C ILE A 37 0.68 2.56 8.21
N ASP A 38 1.04 2.44 9.48
CA ASP A 38 0.09 2.36 10.58
C ASP A 38 -0.74 3.65 10.71
N ALA A 39 -0.13 4.82 10.50
CA ALA A 39 -0.85 6.10 10.51
C ALA A 39 -1.90 6.19 9.41
N VAL A 40 -1.59 5.73 8.20
CA VAL A 40 -2.55 5.68 7.09
C VAL A 40 -3.66 4.67 7.37
N LYS A 41 -3.33 3.49 7.90
CA LYS A 41 -4.34 2.49 8.30
C LYS A 41 -5.28 3.03 9.36
N LYS A 42 -4.73 3.72 10.36
CA LYS A 42 -5.53 4.34 11.42
C LYS A 42 -6.46 5.40 10.86
N LEU A 43 -5.97 6.29 10.01
CA LEU A 43 -6.79 7.31 9.36
C LEU A 43 -7.93 6.67 8.57
N SER A 44 -7.63 5.66 7.76
CA SER A 44 -8.63 4.93 6.98
C SER A 44 -9.73 4.33 7.87
N SER A 45 -9.33 3.70 8.97
CA SER A 45 -10.26 3.14 9.96
C SER A 45 -11.12 4.23 10.61
N ASP A 46 -10.52 5.34 11.03
CA ASP A 46 -11.19 6.44 11.73
C ASP A 46 -12.27 7.10 10.85
N ILE A 47 -12.07 7.15 9.55
CA ILE A 47 -13.03 7.73 8.59
C ILE A 47 -13.95 6.69 7.93
N GLY A 48 -13.89 5.44 8.36
CA GLY A 48 -14.83 4.38 7.94
C GLY A 48 -14.52 3.73 6.59
N ILE A 49 -13.27 3.82 6.11
CA ILE A 49 -12.85 3.08 4.91
C ILE A 49 -12.69 1.59 5.27
N PRO A 50 -13.35 0.67 4.53
CA PRO A 50 -13.18 -0.77 4.77
C PRO A 50 -11.74 -1.22 4.67
N SER A 51 -11.34 -2.17 5.52
CA SER A 51 -9.97 -2.73 5.53
C SER A 51 -9.74 -3.82 4.47
N ASN A 52 -10.81 -4.25 3.80
CA ASN A 52 -10.76 -5.30 2.78
C ASN A 52 -11.75 -5.02 1.66
N LEU A 53 -11.69 -5.82 0.60
CA LEU A 53 -12.50 -5.68 -0.61
C LEU A 53 -13.53 -6.81 -0.78
N LYS A 54 -13.75 -7.65 0.22
CA LYS A 54 -14.60 -8.87 0.12
C LYS A 54 -16.04 -8.61 -0.32
N ASP A 55 -16.56 -7.41 -0.04
CA ASP A 55 -17.93 -7.04 -0.42
C ASP A 55 -18.01 -6.43 -1.84
N ILE A 56 -16.87 -6.18 -2.48
CA ILE A 56 -16.76 -5.49 -3.77
C ILE A 56 -16.12 -6.40 -4.83
N VAL A 57 -15.08 -7.13 -4.45
CA VAL A 57 -14.28 -7.98 -5.36
C VAL A 57 -14.48 -9.44 -5.00
N LYS A 58 -14.74 -10.26 -6.01
CA LYS A 58 -14.84 -11.71 -5.87
C LYS A 58 -13.55 -12.38 -6.32
N VAL A 59 -13.30 -13.59 -5.82
CA VAL A 59 -12.10 -14.36 -6.17
C VAL A 59 -12.00 -14.61 -7.68
N GLU A 60 -13.15 -14.87 -8.34
CA GLU A 60 -13.23 -15.11 -9.78
C GLU A 60 -12.88 -13.88 -10.62
N ASP A 61 -12.94 -12.67 -10.07
CA ASP A 61 -12.62 -11.43 -10.79
C ASP A 61 -11.11 -11.09 -10.75
N ILE A 62 -10.34 -11.74 -9.88
CA ILE A 62 -8.95 -11.34 -9.59
C ILE A 62 -8.06 -11.38 -10.83
N ASP A 63 -8.16 -12.42 -11.64
CA ASP A 63 -7.30 -12.57 -12.83
C ASP A 63 -7.57 -11.44 -13.84
N PHE A 64 -8.84 -11.12 -14.07
CA PHE A 64 -9.23 -10.00 -14.92
C PHE A 64 -8.76 -8.65 -14.37
N LEU A 65 -8.97 -8.41 -13.06
CA LEU A 65 -8.58 -7.17 -12.42
C LEU A 65 -7.06 -7.00 -12.40
N ALA A 66 -6.31 -8.07 -12.14
CA ALA A 66 -4.86 -8.04 -12.12
C ALA A 66 -4.29 -7.74 -13.51
N GLN A 67 -4.83 -8.35 -14.56
CA GLN A 67 -4.41 -8.07 -15.93
C GLN A 67 -4.76 -6.63 -16.34
N SER A 68 -5.95 -6.16 -16.01
CA SER A 68 -6.39 -4.79 -16.31
C SER A 68 -5.49 -3.75 -15.60
N ALA A 69 -5.14 -3.98 -14.35
CA ALA A 69 -4.24 -3.11 -13.60
C ALA A 69 -2.79 -3.16 -14.14
N TYR A 70 -2.34 -4.31 -14.62
CA TYR A 70 -1.03 -4.45 -15.26
C TYR A 70 -0.95 -3.66 -16.58
N ASP A 71 -2.01 -3.68 -17.36
CA ASP A 71 -2.09 -2.99 -18.66
C ASP A 71 -2.35 -1.48 -18.53
N ASP A 72 -2.64 -0.99 -17.33
CA ASP A 72 -2.87 0.44 -17.08
C ASP A 72 -1.62 1.28 -17.37
N ALA A 73 -1.82 2.36 -18.13
CA ALA A 73 -0.75 3.27 -18.53
C ALA A 73 -0.03 3.95 -17.35
N CYS A 74 -0.67 4.05 -16.17
CA CYS A 74 -0.09 4.64 -14.97
C CYS A 74 0.73 3.64 -14.14
N ARG A 75 0.63 2.34 -14.40
CA ARG A 75 1.36 1.30 -13.66
C ARG A 75 2.89 1.55 -13.59
N PRO A 76 3.58 1.97 -14.68
CA PRO A 76 5.02 2.22 -14.62
C PRO A 76 5.43 3.33 -13.64
N GLY A 77 4.49 4.15 -13.17
CA GLY A 77 4.73 5.15 -12.13
C GLY A 77 4.82 4.59 -10.72
N ASN A 78 4.48 3.30 -10.51
CA ASN A 78 4.65 2.68 -9.19
C ASN A 78 6.15 2.53 -8.87
N PRO A 79 6.60 2.84 -7.62
CA PRO A 79 8.02 2.77 -7.24
C PRO A 79 8.64 1.39 -7.40
N LYS A 80 7.88 0.33 -7.13
CA LYS A 80 8.31 -1.06 -7.28
C LYS A 80 7.71 -1.65 -8.55
N GLU A 81 8.53 -2.36 -9.31
CA GLU A 81 8.05 -3.10 -10.48
C GLU A 81 7.06 -4.19 -10.07
N THR A 82 6.00 -4.36 -10.85
CA THR A 82 4.93 -5.32 -10.58
C THR A 82 4.72 -6.26 -11.76
N SER A 83 4.52 -7.54 -11.46
CA SER A 83 3.98 -8.53 -12.39
C SER A 83 2.46 -8.65 -12.23
N VAL A 84 1.79 -9.30 -13.18
CA VAL A 84 0.37 -9.65 -13.05
C VAL A 84 0.14 -10.51 -11.81
N GLU A 85 1.06 -11.44 -11.51
CA GLU A 85 0.97 -12.31 -10.33
C GLU A 85 1.09 -11.51 -9.03
N ASP A 86 2.01 -10.53 -8.96
CA ASP A 86 2.13 -9.64 -7.80
C ASP A 86 0.83 -8.88 -7.54
N ILE A 87 0.22 -8.36 -8.59
CA ILE A 87 -1.05 -7.62 -8.50
C ILE A 87 -2.18 -8.56 -8.04
N ALA A 88 -2.26 -9.76 -8.59
CA ALA A 88 -3.24 -10.77 -8.18
C ALA A 88 -3.07 -11.13 -6.69
N ASN A 89 -1.84 -11.29 -6.22
CA ASN A 89 -1.55 -11.57 -4.81
C ASN A 89 -1.93 -10.39 -3.89
N LEU A 90 -1.74 -9.15 -4.34
CA LEU A 90 -2.21 -7.97 -3.62
C LEU A 90 -3.74 -7.98 -3.48
N TYR A 91 -4.49 -8.26 -4.55
CA TYR A 91 -5.95 -8.41 -4.46
C TYR A 91 -6.35 -9.52 -3.49
N LYS A 92 -5.73 -10.70 -3.59
CA LYS A 92 -6.01 -11.82 -2.67
C LYS A 92 -5.78 -11.46 -1.21
N SER A 93 -4.76 -10.65 -0.92
CA SER A 93 -4.47 -10.21 0.44
C SER A 93 -5.50 -9.26 1.03
N LEU A 94 -6.39 -8.71 0.21
CA LEU A 94 -7.45 -7.79 0.59
C LEU A 94 -8.83 -8.46 0.71
N LEU A 95 -8.92 -9.74 0.40
CA LEU A 95 -10.17 -10.51 0.57
C LEU A 95 -10.23 -11.17 1.93
#